data_65ff5819e578bbe50abba9c405254a96
#
_entry.id   65ff5819e578bbe50abba9c405254a96
#
_cell.length_a   1.000
_cell.length_b   1.000
_cell.length_c   1.000
_cell.angle_alpha   90.00
_cell.angle_beta   90.00
_cell.angle_gamma   90.00
#
_symmetry.space_group_name_H-M   'P 1'
#
loop_
_entity.id
_entity.type
_entity.pdbx_description
1 polymer ?
#
loop_
_entity_poly.entity_id
_entity_poly.type
_entity_poly.pdbx_seq_one_letter_code
_entity_poly.pdbx_strand_id
1 'polypeptide(L)'
;MLSNLLLTGLPKSGKSTLLENFISLVGDRKRGLLTREVLRNDERIGFDVVTSEPETARLARVDFASSLRVGKYGVDTSLFETVLRPLFNVKEGELLYVDEIGQMQLHSVEFGRLVQRYLDAPQLCIGTVSTVYEHSVISALRERKDTQIIEVKVENRERVFSIVKEVGERYLKGETVLEPITI
;
A
#
# COMPACT_ATOMS: atom_id res chain seq x y z
N MET A 1 -13.45 12.61 -10.87
CA MET A 1 -13.61 11.15 -10.91
C MET A 1 -12.60 10.59 -9.92
N LEU A 2 -13.00 9.70 -9.02
CA LEU A 2 -12.08 9.07 -8.09
C LEU A 2 -11.27 8.00 -8.84
N SER A 3 -9.96 8.00 -8.67
CA SER A 3 -9.04 7.01 -9.24
C SER A 3 -8.28 6.24 -8.16
N ASN A 4 -8.32 6.74 -6.92
CA ASN A 4 -7.54 6.19 -5.83
C ASN A 4 -8.40 5.95 -4.58
N LEU A 5 -8.26 4.79 -3.96
CA LEU A 5 -8.91 4.41 -2.72
C LEU A 5 -7.86 4.03 -1.68
N LEU A 6 -7.68 4.84 -0.66
CA LEU A 6 -6.69 4.62 0.36
C LEU A 6 -7.34 4.30 1.72
N LEU A 7 -6.79 3.32 2.40
CA LEU A 7 -7.22 2.90 3.72
C LEU A 7 -6.30 3.52 4.78
N THR A 8 -6.86 4.13 5.78
CA THR A 8 -6.13 4.69 6.92
C THR A 8 -6.69 4.13 8.23
N GLY A 9 -6.08 4.46 9.35
CA GLY A 9 -6.51 4.00 10.69
C GLY A 9 -5.33 3.63 11.58
N LEU A 10 -5.60 3.42 12.84
CA LEU A 10 -4.58 3.11 13.85
C LEU A 10 -3.78 1.83 13.51
N PRO A 11 -2.55 1.71 14.00
CA PRO A 11 -1.82 0.44 13.94
C PRO A 11 -2.69 -0.73 14.44
N LYS A 12 -2.61 -1.87 13.76
CA LYS A 12 -3.42 -3.08 14.05
C LYS A 12 -4.93 -2.93 13.82
N SER A 13 -5.42 -1.87 13.18
CA SER A 13 -6.84 -1.75 12.80
C SER A 13 -7.26 -2.75 11.71
N GLY A 14 -6.32 -3.42 11.03
CA GLY A 14 -6.58 -4.44 10.02
C GLY A 14 -6.47 -3.95 8.57
N LYS A 15 -5.95 -2.75 8.30
CA LYS A 15 -5.78 -2.17 6.95
C LYS A 15 -5.03 -3.11 5.99
N SER A 16 -3.82 -3.51 6.39
CA SER A 16 -2.96 -4.37 5.58
C SER A 16 -3.59 -5.73 5.33
N THR A 17 -4.18 -6.34 6.36
CA THR A 17 -4.91 -7.61 6.23
C THR A 17 -6.09 -7.50 5.27
N LEU A 18 -6.85 -6.40 5.35
CA LEU A 18 -7.97 -6.14 4.46
C LEU A 18 -7.50 -6.02 3.01
N LEU A 19 -6.46 -5.23 2.77
CA LEU A 19 -5.89 -5.06 1.43
C LEU A 19 -5.31 -6.38 0.91
N GLU A 20 -4.53 -7.11 1.71
CA GLU A 20 -3.95 -8.39 1.33
C GLU A 20 -5.02 -9.42 0.97
N ASN A 21 -6.10 -9.52 1.77
CA ASN A 21 -7.23 -10.41 1.49
C ASN A 21 -7.89 -10.05 0.15
N PHE A 22 -8.10 -8.76 -0.13
CA PHE A 22 -8.65 -8.34 -1.41
C PHE A 22 -7.69 -8.67 -2.56
N ILE A 23 -6.40 -8.33 -2.45
CA ILE A 23 -5.39 -8.58 -3.49
C ILE A 23 -5.22 -10.07 -3.79
N SER A 24 -5.44 -10.96 -2.80
CA SER A 24 -5.43 -12.42 -3.02
C SER A 24 -6.56 -12.92 -3.92
N LEU A 25 -7.67 -12.17 -4.01
CA LEU A 25 -8.80 -12.48 -4.90
C LEU A 25 -8.60 -11.95 -6.32
N VAL A 26 -7.68 -10.99 -6.49
CA VAL A 26 -7.34 -10.44 -7.80
C VAL A 26 -6.35 -11.39 -8.49
N GLY A 27 -6.68 -11.83 -9.70
CA GLY A 27 -5.79 -12.65 -10.53
C GLY A 27 -4.52 -11.88 -10.95
N ASP A 28 -4.00 -12.19 -12.13
CA ASP A 28 -2.71 -11.63 -12.60
C ASP A 28 -2.76 -10.16 -13.02
N ARG A 29 -3.96 -9.59 -13.17
CA ARG A 29 -4.13 -8.17 -13.55
C ARG A 29 -3.96 -7.22 -12.37
N LYS A 30 -2.81 -7.31 -11.71
CA LYS A 30 -2.48 -6.44 -10.57
C LYS A 30 -1.00 -6.08 -10.57
N ARG A 31 -0.67 -4.91 -10.04
CA ARG A 31 0.71 -4.44 -9.89
C ARG A 31 0.87 -3.66 -8.60
N GLY A 32 1.86 -4.03 -7.80
CA GLY A 32 2.11 -3.34 -6.55
C GLY A 32 2.93 -4.14 -5.55
N LEU A 33 2.86 -3.71 -4.31
CA LEU A 33 3.60 -4.30 -3.21
C LEU A 33 2.78 -4.34 -1.91
N LEU A 34 3.11 -5.34 -1.08
CA LEU A 34 2.63 -5.50 0.28
C LEU A 34 3.81 -5.55 1.25
N THR A 35 3.68 -4.92 2.40
CA THR A 35 4.63 -5.03 3.50
C THR A 35 4.14 -6.08 4.48
N ARG A 36 4.95 -7.10 4.75
CA ARG A 36 4.63 -8.21 5.64
C ARG A 36 5.50 -8.19 6.89
N GLU A 37 4.90 -8.40 8.03
CA GLU A 37 5.61 -8.60 9.28
C GLU A 37 6.40 -9.91 9.27
N VAL A 38 7.62 -9.88 9.77
CA VAL A 38 8.45 -11.08 9.96
C VAL A 38 8.51 -11.38 11.45
N LEU A 39 8.03 -12.58 11.80
CA LEU A 39 7.97 -13.06 13.18
C LEU A 39 9.05 -14.12 13.44
N ARG A 40 9.60 -14.13 14.64
CA ARG A 40 10.43 -15.21 15.18
C ARG A 40 9.99 -15.45 16.63
N ASN A 41 9.51 -16.66 16.93
CA ASN A 41 8.96 -17.01 18.26
C ASN A 41 7.88 -16.01 18.72
N ASP A 42 6.93 -15.70 17.83
CA ASP A 42 5.84 -14.74 18.03
C ASP A 42 6.28 -13.28 18.27
N GLU A 43 7.58 -13.00 18.23
CA GLU A 43 8.11 -11.65 18.30
C GLU A 43 8.38 -11.10 16.89
N ARG A 44 7.90 -9.87 16.63
CA ARG A 44 8.17 -9.18 15.36
C ARG A 44 9.62 -8.70 15.31
N ILE A 45 10.37 -9.27 14.36
CA ILE A 45 11.78 -8.98 14.14
C ILE A 45 12.05 -8.10 12.92
N GLY A 46 11.03 -7.85 12.09
CA GLY A 46 11.19 -6.99 10.92
C GLY A 46 10.01 -6.98 9.98
N PHE A 47 10.30 -6.50 8.77
CA PHE A 47 9.35 -6.37 7.68
C PHE A 47 10.00 -6.76 6.36
N ASP A 48 9.26 -7.51 5.54
CA ASP A 48 9.58 -7.82 4.16
C ASP A 48 8.60 -7.11 3.22
N VAL A 49 9.06 -6.81 2.02
CA VAL A 49 8.22 -6.37 0.93
C VAL A 49 8.05 -7.50 -0.07
N VAL A 50 6.80 -7.81 -0.38
CA VAL A 50 6.40 -8.77 -1.41
C VAL A 50 5.74 -7.99 -2.53
N THR A 51 6.16 -8.23 -3.77
CA THR A 51 5.63 -7.52 -4.94
C THR A 51 4.71 -8.41 -5.78
N SER A 52 4.05 -7.81 -6.78
CA SER A 52 3.34 -8.56 -7.83
C SER A 52 4.28 -9.35 -8.75
N GLU A 53 5.55 -9.02 -8.73
CA GLU A 53 6.62 -9.76 -9.43
C GLU A 53 7.20 -10.82 -8.47
N PRO A 54 7.99 -11.77 -8.94
CA PRO A 54 8.56 -12.82 -8.08
C PRO A 54 9.50 -12.32 -6.98
N GLU A 55 9.96 -11.07 -7.10
CA GLU A 55 10.95 -10.50 -6.20
C GLU A 55 10.37 -10.11 -4.85
N THR A 56 11.15 -10.35 -3.81
CA THR A 56 10.91 -9.90 -2.44
C THR A 56 12.15 -9.18 -1.91
N ALA A 57 11.96 -8.25 -0.97
CA ALA A 57 13.06 -7.57 -0.32
C ALA A 57 12.86 -7.51 1.20
N ARG A 58 13.97 -7.57 1.92
CA ARG A 58 13.98 -7.25 3.34
C ARG A 58 14.00 -5.73 3.49
N LEU A 59 12.89 -5.16 4.00
CA LEU A 59 12.80 -3.71 4.19
C LEU A 59 13.45 -3.28 5.50
N ALA A 60 13.16 -3.98 6.59
CA ALA A 60 13.61 -3.59 7.92
C ALA A 60 13.81 -4.80 8.85
N ARG A 61 14.82 -4.73 9.72
CA ARG A 61 15.14 -5.76 10.71
C ARG A 61 15.66 -5.13 12.00
N VAL A 62 15.47 -5.84 13.10
CA VAL A 62 16.05 -5.43 14.43
C VAL A 62 17.57 -5.47 14.44
N ASP A 63 18.18 -6.35 13.66
CA ASP A 63 19.61 -6.60 13.54
C ASP A 63 20.30 -5.90 12.36
N PHE A 64 19.58 -5.10 11.57
CA PHE A 64 20.21 -4.32 10.51
C PHE A 64 21.08 -3.20 11.07
N ALA A 65 22.35 -3.19 10.67
CA ALA A 65 23.30 -2.12 10.95
C ALA A 65 23.06 -0.92 10.01
N SER A 66 21.94 -0.24 10.21
CA SER A 66 21.52 0.92 9.40
C SER A 66 21.47 2.19 10.23
N SER A 67 21.90 3.31 9.65
CA SER A 67 21.71 4.64 10.23
C SER A 67 20.25 5.12 10.12
N LEU A 68 19.47 4.57 9.19
CA LEU A 68 18.05 4.83 9.09
C LEU A 68 17.30 3.88 10.03
N ARG A 69 16.57 4.44 10.98
CA ARG A 69 15.82 3.64 11.96
C ARG A 69 14.40 4.11 12.13
N VAL A 70 13.51 3.12 12.28
CA VAL A 70 12.11 3.36 12.67
C VAL A 70 11.82 2.47 13.89
N GLY A 71 11.72 3.10 15.06
CA GLY A 71 11.68 2.39 16.32
C GLY A 71 12.90 1.50 16.51
N LYS A 72 12.69 0.21 16.79
CA LYS A 72 13.78 -0.76 17.00
C LYS A 72 14.40 -1.31 15.69
N TYR A 73 13.83 -1.02 14.54
CA TYR A 73 14.23 -1.60 13.25
C TYR A 73 15.21 -0.70 12.49
N GLY A 74 16.32 -1.26 12.01
CA GLY A 74 17.12 -0.66 10.96
C GLY A 74 16.42 -0.83 9.61
N VAL A 75 16.43 0.19 8.75
CA VAL A 75 15.79 0.18 7.43
C VAL A 75 16.87 0.09 6.35
N ASP A 76 16.67 -0.79 5.37
CA ASP A 76 17.54 -0.92 4.19
C ASP A 76 16.77 -0.51 2.93
N THR A 77 16.94 0.77 2.54
CA THR A 77 16.32 1.30 1.32
C THR A 77 16.95 0.75 0.06
N SER A 78 18.22 0.36 0.09
CA SER A 78 18.94 -0.14 -1.09
C SER A 78 18.36 -1.47 -1.58
N LEU A 79 18.16 -2.43 -0.67
CA LEU A 79 17.48 -3.69 -1.00
C LEU A 79 16.04 -3.46 -1.43
N PHE A 80 15.35 -2.56 -0.74
CA PHE A 80 13.96 -2.23 -1.08
C PHE A 80 13.84 -1.68 -2.50
N GLU A 81 14.71 -0.75 -2.89
CA GLU A 81 14.66 -0.11 -4.21
C GLU A 81 14.93 -1.08 -5.37
N THR A 82 15.63 -2.20 -5.13
CA THR A 82 15.85 -3.21 -6.18
C THR A 82 14.56 -3.81 -6.70
N VAL A 83 13.56 -4.02 -5.82
CA VAL A 83 12.27 -4.64 -6.18
C VAL A 83 11.23 -3.63 -6.66
N LEU A 84 11.50 -2.32 -6.57
CA LEU A 84 10.56 -1.30 -7.03
C LEU A 84 10.60 -1.09 -8.55
N ARG A 85 11.75 -1.30 -9.19
CA ARG A 85 11.95 -0.99 -10.61
C ARG A 85 10.92 -1.62 -11.54
N PRO A 86 10.62 -2.93 -11.46
CA PRO A 86 9.62 -3.55 -12.32
C PRO A 86 8.22 -2.97 -12.13
N LEU A 87 7.92 -2.44 -10.95
CA LEU A 87 6.60 -1.91 -10.59
C LEU A 87 6.26 -0.60 -11.32
N PHE A 88 7.27 0.12 -11.83
CA PHE A 88 7.04 1.32 -12.64
C PHE A 88 6.45 1.03 -14.03
N ASN A 89 6.55 -0.22 -14.51
CA ASN A 89 6.01 -0.63 -15.81
C ASN A 89 4.53 -1.01 -15.69
N VAL A 90 3.68 -0.02 -15.44
CA VAL A 90 2.24 -0.18 -15.30
C VAL A 90 1.62 -0.50 -16.66
N LYS A 91 0.81 -1.57 -16.73
CA LYS A 91 0.09 -1.99 -17.94
C LYS A 91 -1.38 -1.55 -17.88
N GLU A 92 -1.98 -1.43 -19.04
CA GLU A 92 -3.41 -1.14 -19.16
C GLU A 92 -4.26 -2.25 -18.50
N GLY A 93 -5.28 -1.85 -17.76
CA GLY A 93 -6.21 -2.76 -17.08
C GLY A 93 -5.66 -3.44 -15.83
N GLU A 94 -4.42 -3.15 -15.40
CA GLU A 94 -3.93 -3.59 -14.10
C GLU A 94 -4.56 -2.76 -12.97
N LEU A 95 -4.87 -3.43 -11.85
CA LEU A 95 -5.19 -2.79 -10.58
C LEU A 95 -3.88 -2.53 -9.84
N LEU A 96 -3.67 -1.29 -9.38
CA LEU A 96 -2.47 -0.90 -8.64
C LEU A 96 -2.71 -1.02 -7.13
N TYR A 97 -1.69 -1.43 -6.37
CA TYR A 97 -1.82 -1.53 -4.93
C TYR A 97 -0.51 -1.22 -4.18
N VAL A 98 -0.64 -0.64 -2.99
CA VAL A 98 0.50 -0.28 -2.13
C VAL A 98 0.14 -0.47 -0.66
N ASP A 99 0.94 -1.24 0.07
CA ASP A 99 0.90 -1.37 1.53
C ASP A 99 2.32 -1.37 2.12
N GLU A 100 2.65 -0.40 2.89
CA GLU A 100 2.01 0.79 3.42
C GLU A 100 2.72 2.05 2.90
N ILE A 101 1.98 3.13 2.64
CA ILE A 101 2.58 4.46 2.46
C ILE A 101 2.89 5.01 3.85
N GLY A 102 4.04 4.63 4.38
CA GLY A 102 4.43 4.87 5.76
C GLY A 102 5.90 5.23 5.93
N GLN A 103 6.31 5.42 7.19
CA GLN A 103 7.63 5.95 7.53
C GLN A 103 8.78 5.11 6.97
N MET A 104 8.73 3.78 7.11
CA MET A 104 9.81 2.92 6.67
C MET A 104 10.03 3.00 5.16
N GLN A 105 8.94 2.95 4.39
CA GLN A 105 8.98 2.96 2.94
C GLN A 105 9.36 4.34 2.39
N LEU A 106 8.87 5.42 3.01
CA LEU A 106 9.14 6.80 2.57
C LEU A 106 10.56 7.30 2.88
N HIS A 107 11.41 6.50 3.53
CA HIS A 107 12.86 6.75 3.52
C HIS A 107 13.47 6.53 2.13
N SER A 108 12.81 5.78 1.23
CA SER A 108 13.20 5.63 -0.16
C SER A 108 12.54 6.72 -1.02
N VAL A 109 13.37 7.50 -1.70
CA VAL A 109 12.90 8.48 -2.69
C VAL A 109 12.22 7.80 -3.88
N GLU A 110 12.75 6.65 -4.31
CA GLU A 110 12.17 5.87 -5.41
C GLU A 110 10.78 5.33 -5.05
N PHE A 111 10.56 4.94 -3.80
CA PHE A 111 9.21 4.57 -3.35
C PHE A 111 8.24 5.76 -3.41
N GLY A 112 8.67 6.94 -2.98
CA GLY A 112 7.87 8.16 -3.11
C GLY A 112 7.47 8.44 -4.57
N ARG A 113 8.40 8.25 -5.52
CA ARG A 113 8.14 8.37 -6.97
C ARG A 113 7.17 7.30 -7.48
N LEU A 114 7.29 6.06 -7.00
CA LEU A 114 6.36 4.98 -7.36
C LEU A 114 4.94 5.30 -6.88
N VAL A 115 4.78 5.76 -5.64
CA VAL A 115 3.48 6.20 -5.10
C VAL A 115 2.89 7.30 -5.96
N GLN A 116 3.66 8.34 -6.28
CA GLN A 116 3.21 9.41 -7.17
C GLN A 116 2.77 8.86 -8.54
N ARG A 117 3.58 8.00 -9.14
CA ARG A 117 3.29 7.35 -10.43
C ARG A 117 1.97 6.58 -10.40
N TYR A 118 1.70 5.84 -9.31
CA TYR A 118 0.48 5.05 -9.17
C TYR A 118 -0.75 5.92 -9.01
N LEU A 119 -0.64 6.99 -8.22
CA LEU A 119 -1.77 7.89 -7.97
C LEU A 119 -2.10 8.78 -9.17
N ASP A 120 -1.11 9.06 -10.04
CA ASP A 120 -1.30 9.84 -11.27
C ASP A 120 -1.69 8.95 -12.46
N ALA A 121 -1.67 7.64 -12.30
CA ALA A 121 -2.05 6.71 -13.35
C ALA A 121 -3.57 6.69 -13.58
N PRO A 122 -4.04 6.38 -14.81
CA PRO A 122 -5.46 6.22 -15.07
C PRO A 122 -6.05 4.94 -14.46
N GLN A 123 -5.20 4.04 -13.95
CA GLN A 123 -5.58 2.80 -13.28
C GLN A 123 -6.09 3.07 -11.86
N LEU A 124 -7.01 2.22 -11.39
CA LEU A 124 -7.43 2.24 -9.99
C LEU A 124 -6.25 1.85 -9.10
N CYS A 125 -5.90 2.72 -8.16
CA CYS A 125 -4.93 2.43 -7.11
C CYS A 125 -5.65 2.24 -5.76
N ILE A 126 -5.40 1.10 -5.11
CA ILE A 126 -5.89 0.81 -3.75
C ILE A 126 -4.69 0.62 -2.83
N GLY A 127 -4.65 1.34 -1.71
CA GLY A 127 -3.50 1.26 -0.82
C GLY A 127 -3.82 1.54 0.64
N THR A 128 -2.81 1.45 1.48
CA THR A 128 -2.88 1.86 2.88
C THR A 128 -1.93 3.03 3.14
N VAL A 129 -2.33 3.92 4.03
CA VAL A 129 -1.56 5.09 4.40
C VAL A 129 -1.49 5.25 5.91
N SER A 130 -0.31 5.59 6.41
CA SER A 130 -0.08 5.83 7.83
C SER A 130 -0.87 7.05 8.34
N THR A 131 -1.44 6.92 9.56
CA THR A 131 -2.10 8.03 10.26
C THR A 131 -1.15 8.85 11.11
N VAL A 132 -0.06 8.25 11.57
CA VAL A 132 0.80 8.79 12.63
C VAL A 132 2.11 9.38 12.11
N TYR A 133 2.41 9.22 10.83
CA TYR A 133 3.62 9.74 10.20
C TYR A 133 3.28 10.91 9.28
N GLU A 134 3.91 12.05 9.53
CA GLU A 134 3.78 13.22 8.67
C GLU A 134 4.92 13.28 7.67
N HIS A 135 4.57 13.36 6.40
CA HIS A 135 5.50 13.45 5.28
C HIS A 135 4.83 14.21 4.13
N SER A 136 5.61 14.94 3.33
CA SER A 136 5.07 15.73 2.21
C SER A 136 4.24 14.90 1.23
N VAL A 137 4.63 13.66 0.96
CA VAL A 137 3.85 12.71 0.15
C VAL A 137 2.49 12.46 0.77
N ILE A 138 2.42 12.18 2.08
CA ILE A 138 1.15 11.91 2.79
C ILE A 138 0.27 13.16 2.85
N SER A 139 0.84 14.32 3.04
CA SER A 139 0.09 15.59 3.02
C SER A 139 -0.51 15.84 1.65
N ALA A 140 0.28 15.67 0.58
CA ALA A 140 -0.20 15.81 -0.79
C ALA A 140 -1.33 14.82 -1.13
N LEU A 141 -1.26 13.58 -0.60
CA LEU A 141 -2.32 12.57 -0.77
C LEU A 141 -3.67 13.04 -0.24
N ARG A 142 -3.67 13.70 0.93
CA ARG A 142 -4.90 14.18 1.59
C ARG A 142 -5.57 15.32 0.84
N GLU A 143 -4.84 16.06 0.02
CA GLU A 143 -5.33 17.19 -0.78
C GLU A 143 -5.84 16.77 -2.17
N ARG A 144 -5.61 15.52 -2.59
CA ARG A 144 -6.02 15.02 -3.90
C ARG A 144 -7.52 14.88 -4.01
N LYS A 145 -8.09 15.48 -5.05
CA LYS A 145 -9.54 15.40 -5.36
C LYS A 145 -9.97 14.07 -5.98
N ASP A 146 -9.03 13.32 -6.51
CA ASP A 146 -9.22 12.01 -7.14
C ASP A 146 -8.95 10.84 -6.21
N THR A 147 -8.74 11.12 -4.92
CA THR A 147 -8.40 10.14 -3.89
C THR A 147 -9.43 10.17 -2.77
N GLN A 148 -10.03 9.02 -2.48
CA GLN A 148 -10.84 8.83 -1.28
C GLN A 148 -10.03 8.09 -0.21
N ILE A 149 -10.06 8.61 1.01
CA ILE A 149 -9.41 7.98 2.17
C ILE A 149 -10.50 7.48 3.11
N ILE A 150 -10.46 6.18 3.43
CA ILE A 150 -11.41 5.52 4.34
C ILE A 150 -10.69 5.11 5.63
N GLU A 151 -11.23 5.51 6.77
CA GLU A 151 -10.70 5.06 8.06
C GLU A 151 -11.20 3.66 8.39
N VAL A 152 -10.27 2.73 8.61
CA VAL A 152 -10.54 1.36 9.04
C VAL A 152 -10.50 1.28 10.55
N LYS A 153 -11.61 0.84 11.15
CA LYS A 153 -11.79 0.54 12.56
C LYS A 153 -12.24 -0.90 12.73
N VAL A 154 -12.14 -1.43 13.93
CA VAL A 154 -12.55 -2.81 14.22
C VAL A 154 -14.01 -3.06 13.82
N GLU A 155 -14.88 -2.10 14.14
CA GLU A 155 -16.32 -2.18 13.93
C GLU A 155 -16.78 -2.03 12.49
N ASN A 156 -15.94 -1.47 11.60
CA ASN A 156 -16.33 -1.24 10.21
C ASN A 156 -15.56 -2.09 9.17
N ARG A 157 -14.66 -2.98 9.60
CA ARG A 157 -13.78 -3.77 8.72
C ARG A 157 -14.51 -4.51 7.60
N GLU A 158 -15.58 -5.21 7.95
CA GLU A 158 -16.35 -6.00 6.99
C GLU A 158 -17.00 -5.11 5.93
N ARG A 159 -17.55 -3.98 6.36
CA ARG A 159 -18.13 -3.00 5.43
C ARG A 159 -17.08 -2.41 4.51
N VAL A 160 -15.92 -2.01 5.06
CA VAL A 160 -14.82 -1.46 4.26
C VAL A 160 -14.28 -2.53 3.30
N PHE A 161 -14.16 -3.79 3.72
CA PHE A 161 -13.76 -4.88 2.83
C PHE A 161 -14.74 -5.06 1.66
N SER A 162 -16.05 -5.04 1.94
CA SER A 162 -17.07 -5.13 0.89
C SER A 162 -16.97 -3.99 -0.12
N ILE A 163 -16.71 -2.76 0.36
CA ILE A 163 -16.50 -1.58 -0.49
C ILE A 163 -15.25 -1.77 -1.39
N VAL A 164 -14.12 -2.12 -0.80
CA VAL A 164 -12.86 -2.34 -1.53
C VAL A 164 -13.03 -3.41 -2.61
N LYS A 165 -13.71 -4.51 -2.26
CA LYS A 165 -13.99 -5.61 -3.17
C LYS A 165 -14.89 -5.16 -4.33
N GLU A 166 -16.00 -4.50 -4.04
CA GLU A 166 -16.94 -4.00 -5.06
C GLU A 166 -16.24 -3.06 -6.05
N VAL A 167 -15.51 -2.07 -5.52
CA VAL A 167 -14.78 -1.09 -6.31
C VAL A 167 -13.75 -1.76 -7.22
N GLY A 168 -12.95 -2.66 -6.67
CA GLY A 168 -11.93 -3.37 -7.43
C GLY A 168 -12.51 -4.31 -8.49
N GLU A 169 -13.59 -5.05 -8.17
CA GLU A 169 -14.26 -5.96 -9.13
C GLU A 169 -14.90 -5.18 -10.29
N ARG A 170 -15.55 -4.05 -10.01
CA ARG A 170 -16.13 -3.18 -11.05
C ARG A 170 -15.04 -2.64 -11.97
N TYR A 171 -13.94 -2.15 -11.41
CA TYR A 171 -12.80 -1.70 -12.20
C TYR A 171 -12.26 -2.81 -13.11
N LEU A 172 -12.06 -4.03 -12.59
CA LEU A 172 -11.54 -5.17 -13.35
C LEU A 172 -12.49 -5.66 -14.45
N LYS A 173 -13.78 -5.34 -14.36
CA LYS A 173 -14.79 -5.56 -15.41
C LYS A 173 -14.83 -4.43 -16.46
N GLY A 174 -14.01 -3.39 -16.33
CA GLY A 174 -13.98 -2.24 -17.22
C GLY A 174 -15.12 -1.25 -16.97
N GLU A 175 -15.81 -1.34 -15.83
CA GLU A 175 -16.82 -0.38 -15.44
C GLU A 175 -16.14 0.91 -14.95
N THR A 176 -16.71 2.06 -15.32
CA THR A 176 -16.26 3.34 -14.76
C THR A 176 -16.56 3.35 -13.28
N VAL A 177 -15.53 3.35 -12.47
CA VAL A 177 -15.66 3.42 -11.03
C VAL A 177 -15.40 4.85 -10.61
N LEU A 178 -16.27 5.41 -9.88
CA LEU A 178 -16.15 6.08 -8.62
C LEU A 178 -16.92 7.39 -8.60
N GLU A 179 -18.13 7.28 -8.14
CA GLU A 179 -18.71 8.32 -7.32
C GLU A 179 -18.16 8.21 -5.90
N PRO A 180 -18.09 9.30 -5.12
CA PRO A 180 -17.65 9.23 -3.73
C PRO A 180 -18.47 8.19 -2.96
N ILE A 181 -17.78 7.27 -2.29
CA ILE A 181 -18.42 6.19 -1.55
C ILE A 181 -18.90 6.77 -0.21
N THR A 182 -20.19 6.67 0.05
CA THR A 182 -20.76 7.01 1.38
C THR A 182 -20.56 5.83 2.32
N ILE A 183 -19.83 6.06 3.41
CA ILE A 183 -19.56 5.06 4.46
C ILE A 183 -20.63 5.11 5.54
#